data_8d859d823ab76759dc79a2b95d2eca2a
#
_entry.id   8d859d823ab76759dc79a2b95d2eca2a
#
_cell.length_a   1.000
_cell.length_b   1.000
_cell.length_c   1.000
_cell.angle_alpha   90.00
_cell.angle_beta   90.00
_cell.angle_gamma   90.00
#
_symmetry.space_group_name_H-M   'P 1'
#
loop_
_entity.id
_entity.type
_entity.pdbx_description
1 polymer ?
#
loop_
_entity_poly.entity_id
_entity_poly.type
_entity_poly.pdbx_seq_one_letter_code
_entity_poly.pdbx_strand_id
1 'polypeptide(L)' 'MCLATVYKQSDDSVIFKNVSRIDVDGGKVILSDIMGEQRVVQGTILMVDLANSIVKLSCE' A
#
# COMPACT_ATOMS: atom_id res chain seq x y z
N MET A 1 -10.87 10.59 -8.52
CA MET A 1 -10.52 9.72 -7.37
C MET A 1 -9.22 9.00 -7.68
N CYS A 2 -8.28 9.05 -6.75
CA CYS A 2 -6.98 8.41 -6.95
C CYS A 2 -6.97 7.06 -6.26
N LEU A 3 -6.65 6.03 -7.02
CA LEU A 3 -6.47 4.69 -6.49
C LEU A 3 -5.03 4.28 -6.72
N ALA A 4 -4.39 3.78 -5.68
CA ALA A 4 -2.97 3.46 -5.73
C ALA A 4 -2.75 1.96 -5.88
N THR A 5 -1.64 1.61 -6.53
CA THR A 5 -1.12 0.25 -6.52
C THR A 5 0.03 0.21 -5.54
N VAL A 6 0.01 -0.76 -4.64
CA VAL A 6 1.02 -0.90 -3.59
C VAL A 6 1.98 -2.01 -3.97
N TYR A 7 3.27 -1.69 -3.95
CA TYR A 7 4.34 -2.60 -4.34
C TYR A 7 5.25 -2.89 -3.16
N LYS A 8 5.86 -4.07 -3.19
CA LYS A 8 6.92 -4.44 -2.27
C LYS A 8 8.24 -3.92 -2.82
N GLN A 9 8.97 -3.15 -2.00
CA GLN A 9 10.18 -2.47 -2.45
C GLN A 9 11.29 -3.45 -2.91
N SER A 10 11.39 -4.60 -2.25
CA SER A 10 12.52 -5.51 -2.50
C SER A 10 12.52 -6.12 -3.89
N ASP A 11 11.36 -6.37 -4.49
CA ASP A 11 11.25 -7.05 -5.77
C ASP A 11 10.22 -6.45 -6.70
N ASP A 12 9.61 -5.31 -6.33
CA ASP A 12 8.58 -4.62 -7.08
C ASP A 12 7.32 -5.47 -7.35
N SER A 13 7.11 -6.50 -6.52
CA SER A 13 5.88 -7.29 -6.65
C SER A 13 4.68 -6.49 -6.14
N VAL A 14 3.52 -6.74 -6.75
CA VAL A 14 2.29 -6.05 -6.37
C VAL A 14 1.73 -6.71 -5.11
N ILE A 15 1.47 -5.91 -4.09
CA ILE A 15 0.85 -6.37 -2.85
C ILE A 15 -0.67 -6.24 -2.94
N PHE A 16 -1.15 -5.07 -3.38
CA PHE A 16 -2.58 -4.79 -3.42
C PHE A 16 -2.86 -3.71 -4.44
N LYS A 17 -4.01 -3.80 -5.12
CA LYS A 17 -4.42 -2.83 -6.15
C LYS A 17 -5.66 -2.07 -5.74
N ASN A 18 -5.89 -0.95 -6.40
CA ASN A 18 -7.08 -0.12 -6.22
C ASN A 18 -7.25 0.34 -4.77
N VAL A 19 -6.12 0.67 -4.15
CA VAL A 19 -6.09 1.08 -2.76
C VAL A 19 -6.60 2.50 -2.64
N SER A 20 -7.63 2.70 -1.83
CA SER A 20 -8.24 4.01 -1.60
C SER A 20 -7.87 4.60 -0.26
N ARG A 21 -7.40 3.77 0.67
CA ARG A 21 -7.05 4.22 2.02
C ARG A 21 -5.91 3.40 2.58
N ILE A 22 -5.00 4.07 3.25
CA ILE A 22 -3.87 3.44 3.94
C ILE A 22 -3.84 3.97 5.37
N ASP A 23 -3.88 3.06 6.33
CA ASP A 23 -3.72 3.39 7.75
C ASP A 23 -2.41 2.80 8.25
N VAL A 24 -1.77 3.49 9.17
CA VAL A 24 -0.56 3.01 9.82
C VAL A 24 -0.86 2.85 11.31
N ASP A 25 -0.59 1.66 11.82
CA ASP A 25 -0.83 1.34 13.22
C ASP A 25 0.37 0.56 13.76
N GLY A 26 1.24 1.25 14.48
CA GLY A 26 2.48 0.66 14.96
C GLY A 26 3.35 0.22 13.80
N GLY A 27 3.76 -1.03 13.77
CA GLY A 27 4.54 -1.58 12.67
C GLY A 27 3.71 -2.17 11.55
N LYS A 28 2.42 -1.84 11.48
CA LYS A 28 1.50 -2.41 10.49
C LYS A 28 0.97 -1.35 9.55
N VAL A 29 0.78 -1.73 8.31
CA VAL A 29 0.14 -0.90 7.28
C VAL A 29 -1.14 -1.62 6.87
N ILE A 30 -2.26 -0.92 6.96
CA ILE A 30 -3.58 -1.47 6.63
C ILE A 30 -4.03 -0.85 5.32
N LEU A 31 -4.12 -1.69 4.30
CA LEU A 31 -4.49 -1.25 2.95
C LEU A 31 -5.96 -1.58 2.72
N SER A 32 -6.73 -0.58 2.30
CA SER A 32 -8.15 -0.76 2.00
C SER A 32 -8.40 -0.43 0.54
N ASP A 33 -9.09 -1.30 -0.18
CA ASP A 33 -9.45 -1.01 -1.57
C ASP A 33 -10.83 -0.34 -1.65
N ILE A 34 -11.26 -0.03 -2.88
CA ILE A 34 -12.53 0.67 -3.08
C ILE A 34 -13.75 -0.21 -2.78
N MET A 35 -13.55 -1.51 -2.71
CA MET A 35 -14.63 -2.46 -2.40
C MET A 35 -14.74 -2.74 -0.90
N GLY A 36 -13.88 -2.13 -0.10
CA GLY A 36 -13.88 -2.33 1.35
C GLY A 36 -13.06 -3.52 1.82
N GLU A 37 -12.39 -4.22 0.92
CA GLU A 37 -11.45 -5.27 1.30
C GLU A 37 -10.21 -4.67 1.92
N GLN A 38 -9.69 -5.35 2.95
CA GLN A 38 -8.51 -4.88 3.65
C GLN A 38 -7.41 -5.93 3.66
N ARG A 39 -6.18 -5.44 3.62
CA ARG A 39 -5.01 -6.28 3.77
C ARG A 39 -4.05 -5.63 4.75
N VAL A 40 -3.61 -6.39 5.74
CA VAL A 40 -2.66 -5.92 6.75
C VAL A 40 -1.29 -6.44 6.39
N VAL A 41 -0.33 -5.52 6.34
CA VAL A 41 1.05 -5.83 6.01
C VAL A 41 1.94 -5.31 7.12
N GLN A 42 2.85 -6.14 7.60
CA GLN A 42 3.86 -5.69 8.57
C GLN A 42 5.00 -5.04 7.81
N GLY A 43 5.23 -3.75 8.08
CA GLY A 43 6.27 -3.03 7.39
C GLY A 43 6.10 -1.53 7.50
N THR A 44 6.75 -0.82 6.59
CA THR A 44 6.83 0.63 6.61
C THR A 44 6.59 1.19 5.22
N ILE A 45 5.93 2.33 5.14
CA ILE A 45 5.79 3.05 3.88
C ILE A 45 7.13 3.71 3.55
N LEU A 46 7.67 3.39 2.38
CA LEU A 46 8.94 3.95 1.92
C LEU A 46 8.76 5.08 0.92
N MET A 47 7.71 5.00 0.09
CA MET A 47 7.52 5.99 -0.96
C MET A 47 6.03 6.08 -1.32
N VAL A 48 5.57 7.31 -1.53
CA VAL A 48 4.24 7.58 -2.05
C VAL A 48 4.40 8.51 -3.25
N ASP A 49 3.94 8.06 -4.41
CA ASP A 49 3.96 8.85 -5.64
C ASP A 49 2.52 9.05 -6.09
N LEU A 50 1.98 10.21 -5.78
CA LEU A 50 0.57 10.50 -6.08
C LEU A 50 0.33 10.78 -7.56
N ALA A 51 1.35 11.27 -8.27
CA ALA A 51 1.21 11.55 -9.69
C ALA A 51 1.02 10.26 -10.49
N ASN A 52 1.70 9.19 -10.09
CA ASN A 52 1.62 7.89 -10.75
C ASN A 52 0.78 6.88 -9.97
N SER A 53 0.23 7.28 -8.83
CA SER A 53 -0.61 6.43 -7.98
C SER A 53 0.12 5.15 -7.55
N ILE A 54 1.34 5.32 -7.07
CA ILE A 54 2.21 4.23 -6.65
C ILE A 54 2.59 4.43 -5.19
N VAL A 55 2.54 3.33 -4.43
CA VAL A 55 3.05 3.29 -3.05
C VAL A 55 3.98 2.11 -2.93
N LYS A 56 5.14 2.32 -2.32
CA LYS A 56 6.09 1.24 -2.06
C LYS A 56 6.25 1.04 -0.57
N LEU A 57 6.23 -0.23 -0.17
CA LEU A 57 6.38 -0.64 1.21
C LEU A 57 7.63 -1.48 1.38
N SER A 58 8.26 -1.32 2.54
CA SER A 58 9.22 -2.31 3.06
C SER A 58 8.40 -3.27 3.92
N CYS A 59 8.34 -4.53 3.55
CA CYS A 59 7.59 -5.52 4.31
C CYS A 59 8.32 -6.85 4.33
N GLU A 60 8.00 -7.64 5.32
CA GLU A 60 8.59 -8.97 5.50
C GLU A 60 7.70 -10.06 4.94
#